data_d4f05373d69d4f25a6fa5de11023d7dd
#
_entry.id   d4f05373d69d4f25a6fa5de11023d7dd
#
_cell.length_a   1.000
_cell.length_b   1.000
_cell.length_c   1.000
_cell.angle_alpha   90.00
_cell.angle_beta   90.00
_cell.angle_gamma   90.00
#
_symmetry.space_group_name_H-M   'P 1'
#
loop_
_entity.id
_entity.type
_entity.pdbx_description
1 polymer ?
#
loop_
_entity_poly.entity_id
_entity_poly.type
_entity_poly.pdbx_seq_one_letter_code
_entity_poly.pdbx_strand_id
1 'polypeptide(L)'
;MINFKVFKLNYKITLVVISIIIVSVCFAYSFSFAKSEDGIKLPIIMYHSVLKSKSGNYIVHPDTLENDLKYIQSKGYSTITMTDLIGYVYNDYPLPEKPIIITFDDGYYNNLGYAVPLLHKYNMKAVISIVGQYTDNFSEVDEANLNYGHLRWKDINELITDGCIEFQNHTYNFHSIKNDRKGCKKISSESLDRYTTLLTNDITKLQNEFKENCNGYIPNTFTYPFGAISKESILIIKSLGFKASLSCTSRG
;
A
#
# COMPACT_ATOMS: atom_id res chain seq x y z
N MET A 1 -2.18 -70.78 33.14
CA MET A 1 -3.43 -69.99 33.38
C MET A 1 -3.07 -68.52 33.43
N ILE A 2 -3.55 -67.73 32.47
CA ILE A 2 -3.27 -66.29 32.45
C ILE A 2 -4.41 -65.64 33.21
N ASN A 3 -4.10 -64.98 34.34
CA ASN A 3 -5.07 -64.28 35.18
C ASN A 3 -5.29 -62.85 34.61
N PHE A 4 -6.43 -62.59 34.05
CA PHE A 4 -6.82 -61.23 33.67
C PHE A 4 -7.50 -60.54 34.85
N LYS A 5 -6.93 -59.40 35.32
CA LYS A 5 -7.59 -58.50 36.26
C LYS A 5 -8.51 -57.53 35.43
N VAL A 6 -9.82 -57.68 35.58
CA VAL A 6 -10.80 -56.77 35.02
C VAL A 6 -10.98 -55.58 35.97
N PHE A 7 -10.54 -54.39 35.54
CA PHE A 7 -10.81 -53.15 36.29
C PHE A 7 -12.20 -52.66 35.95
N LYS A 8 -13.13 -52.65 36.91
CA LYS A 8 -14.40 -51.95 36.75
C LYS A 8 -14.17 -50.42 36.80
N LEU A 9 -14.28 -49.80 35.65
CA LEU A 9 -14.20 -48.35 35.58
C LEU A 9 -15.44 -47.73 36.25
N ASN A 10 -15.24 -46.90 37.26
CA ASN A 10 -16.36 -46.24 37.92
C ASN A 10 -16.87 -45.09 37.03
N TYR A 11 -18.07 -45.24 36.46
CA TYR A 11 -18.66 -44.30 35.49
C TYR A 11 -18.69 -42.86 36.00
N LYS A 12 -18.80 -42.63 37.34
CA LYS A 12 -18.75 -41.28 37.92
C LYS A 12 -17.37 -40.66 37.75
N ILE A 13 -16.29 -41.43 37.97
CA ILE A 13 -14.92 -40.96 37.73
C ILE A 13 -14.68 -40.69 36.27
N THR A 14 -15.19 -41.55 35.37
CA THR A 14 -15.09 -41.35 33.92
C THR A 14 -15.80 -40.06 33.47
N LEU A 15 -16.99 -39.78 33.98
CA LEU A 15 -17.72 -38.53 33.68
C LEU A 15 -16.95 -37.31 34.15
N VAL A 16 -16.35 -37.32 35.35
CA VAL A 16 -15.52 -36.22 35.87
C VAL A 16 -14.30 -35.98 34.98
N VAL A 17 -13.60 -37.03 34.58
CA VAL A 17 -12.42 -36.92 33.71
C VAL A 17 -12.81 -36.34 32.33
N ILE A 18 -13.91 -36.81 31.73
CA ILE A 18 -14.42 -36.28 30.46
C ILE A 18 -14.79 -34.79 30.61
N SER A 19 -15.46 -34.39 31.70
CA SER A 19 -15.79 -33.00 31.95
C SER A 19 -14.55 -32.10 32.06
N ILE A 20 -13.49 -32.57 32.76
CA ILE A 20 -12.22 -31.84 32.87
C ILE A 20 -11.55 -31.69 31.51
N ILE A 21 -11.57 -32.74 30.67
CA ILE A 21 -11.00 -32.69 29.31
C ILE A 21 -11.79 -31.69 28.45
N ILE A 22 -13.11 -31.72 28.48
CA ILE A 22 -13.95 -30.78 27.74
C ILE A 22 -13.69 -29.33 28.20
N VAL A 23 -13.62 -29.07 29.47
CA VAL A 23 -13.32 -27.74 30.03
C VAL A 23 -11.91 -27.27 29.62
N SER A 24 -10.90 -28.14 29.69
CA SER A 24 -9.55 -27.81 29.26
C SER A 24 -9.44 -27.57 27.75
N VAL A 25 -10.16 -28.33 26.91
CA VAL A 25 -10.23 -28.10 25.47
C VAL A 25 -10.97 -26.80 25.16
N CYS A 26 -12.10 -26.51 25.81
CA CYS A 26 -12.79 -25.23 25.68
C CYS A 26 -11.94 -24.05 26.12
N PHE A 27 -11.17 -24.21 27.22
CA PHE A 27 -10.23 -23.19 27.73
C PHE A 27 -9.08 -22.96 26.77
N ALA A 28 -8.49 -24.04 26.21
CA ALA A 28 -7.45 -23.94 25.20
C ALA A 28 -7.97 -23.29 23.91
N TYR A 29 -9.21 -23.63 23.50
CA TYR A 29 -9.89 -22.98 22.36
C TYR A 29 -10.14 -21.49 22.63
N SER A 30 -10.62 -21.12 23.83
CA SER A 30 -10.84 -19.72 24.19
C SER A 30 -9.53 -18.92 24.25
N PHE A 31 -8.42 -19.53 24.64
CA PHE A 31 -7.10 -18.90 24.64
C PHE A 31 -6.53 -18.74 23.21
N SER A 32 -6.81 -19.67 22.31
CA SER A 32 -6.41 -19.56 20.89
C SER A 32 -7.19 -18.48 20.13
N PHE A 33 -8.38 -18.07 20.60
CA PHE A 33 -9.19 -17.00 20.04
C PHE A 33 -9.08 -15.66 20.78
N ALA A 34 -8.21 -15.54 21.77
CA ALA A 34 -7.78 -14.23 22.24
C ALA A 34 -6.92 -13.59 21.15
N LYS A 35 -7.58 -13.10 20.08
CA LYS A 35 -7.01 -12.18 19.09
C LYS A 35 -6.44 -11.04 19.95
N SER A 36 -5.13 -10.85 19.96
CA SER A 36 -4.55 -9.71 20.64
C SER A 36 -5.25 -8.47 20.12
N GLU A 37 -5.77 -7.62 21.00
CA GLU A 37 -6.36 -6.31 20.61
C GLU A 37 -5.31 -5.35 20.03
N ASP A 38 -4.03 -5.71 20.12
CA ASP A 38 -2.95 -5.03 19.45
C ASP A 38 -2.99 -5.36 17.94
N GLY A 39 -3.58 -4.45 17.17
CA GLY A 39 -3.56 -4.52 15.71
C GLY A 39 -2.14 -4.64 15.15
N ILE A 40 -2.01 -5.12 13.92
CA ILE A 40 -0.70 -5.22 13.25
C ILE A 40 -0.09 -3.83 13.11
N LYS A 41 1.12 -3.64 13.62
CA LYS A 41 1.92 -2.43 13.39
C LYS A 41 2.48 -2.48 11.97
N LEU A 42 1.99 -1.60 11.10
CA LEU A 42 2.40 -1.51 9.70
C LEU A 42 3.09 -0.16 9.44
N PRO A 43 4.41 -0.10 9.43
CA PRO A 43 5.13 1.08 8.96
C PRO A 43 4.90 1.30 7.45
N ILE A 44 4.73 2.55 7.04
CA ILE A 44 4.71 2.96 5.63
C ILE A 44 5.78 4.04 5.46
N ILE A 45 6.77 3.78 4.62
CA ILE A 45 7.87 4.70 4.33
C ILE A 45 7.62 5.32 2.96
N MET A 46 7.65 6.65 2.89
CA MET A 46 7.41 7.41 1.68
C MET A 46 8.70 8.05 1.16
N TYR A 47 9.00 7.78 -0.09
CA TYR A 47 10.02 8.43 -0.90
C TYR A 47 9.38 9.16 -2.08
N HIS A 48 10.17 9.94 -2.82
CA HIS A 48 9.79 10.54 -4.10
C HIS A 48 10.90 10.28 -5.12
N SER A 49 11.81 11.21 -5.29
CA SER A 49 12.91 11.14 -6.27
C SER A 49 14.15 10.46 -5.68
N VAL A 50 14.82 9.62 -6.48
CA VAL A 50 16.10 8.99 -6.13
C VAL A 50 17.16 9.48 -7.11
N LEU A 51 18.08 10.36 -6.67
CA LEU A 51 19.06 10.99 -7.54
C LEU A 51 20.47 11.00 -6.93
N LYS A 52 21.48 10.82 -7.80
CA LYS A 52 22.91 10.95 -7.44
C LYS A 52 23.38 12.40 -7.41
N SER A 53 22.81 13.26 -8.24
CA SER A 53 23.31 14.60 -8.54
C SER A 53 22.73 15.71 -7.67
N LYS A 54 21.69 15.44 -6.91
CA LYS A 54 20.99 16.44 -6.09
C LYS A 54 20.58 15.85 -4.75
N SER A 55 20.47 16.71 -3.76
CA SER A 55 19.85 16.42 -2.46
C SER A 55 18.70 17.41 -2.18
N GLY A 56 17.73 17.02 -1.39
CA GLY A 56 16.60 17.86 -1.03
C GLY A 56 15.60 17.11 -0.16
N ASN A 57 14.59 17.80 0.32
CA ASN A 57 13.58 17.21 1.23
C ASN A 57 12.81 16.04 0.62
N TYR A 58 12.73 15.97 -0.71
CA TYR A 58 12.03 14.92 -1.46
C TYR A 58 12.97 14.14 -2.37
N ILE A 59 14.29 14.25 -2.18
CA ILE A 59 15.30 13.58 -3.00
C ILE A 59 16.24 12.83 -2.08
N VAL A 60 16.36 11.52 -2.28
CA VAL A 60 17.32 10.67 -1.58
C VAL A 60 18.42 10.19 -2.53
N HIS A 61 19.62 10.06 -2.02
CA HIS A 61 20.71 9.43 -2.78
C HIS A 61 20.49 7.91 -2.87
N PRO A 62 20.83 7.23 -3.99
CA PRO A 62 20.70 5.78 -4.11
C PRO A 62 21.35 5.00 -2.97
N ASP A 63 22.54 5.44 -2.50
CA ASP A 63 23.23 4.79 -1.37
C ASP A 63 22.46 4.91 -0.06
N THR A 64 21.73 6.02 0.14
CA THR A 64 20.84 6.21 1.30
C THR A 64 19.69 5.23 1.21
N LEU A 65 19.02 5.16 0.05
CA LEU A 65 17.95 4.20 -0.17
C LEU A 65 18.46 2.76 0.05
N GLU A 66 19.64 2.42 -0.47
CA GLU A 66 20.20 1.09 -0.28
C GLU A 66 20.45 0.78 1.21
N ASN A 67 20.96 1.75 1.98
CA ASN A 67 21.16 1.57 3.42
C ASN A 67 19.83 1.39 4.18
N ASP A 68 18.77 2.10 3.77
CA ASP A 68 17.44 1.94 4.33
C ASP A 68 16.89 0.54 4.03
N LEU A 69 17.03 0.03 2.80
CA LEU A 69 16.62 -1.33 2.43
C LEU A 69 17.38 -2.40 3.22
N LYS A 70 18.71 -2.25 3.38
CA LYS A 70 19.52 -3.12 4.25
C LYS A 70 19.02 -3.12 5.69
N TYR A 71 18.69 -1.93 6.21
CA TYR A 71 18.16 -1.81 7.57
C TYR A 71 16.82 -2.52 7.71
N ILE A 72 15.88 -2.29 6.79
CA ILE A 72 14.57 -2.96 6.74
C ILE A 72 14.76 -4.49 6.76
N GLN A 73 15.62 -5.01 5.88
CA GLN A 73 15.93 -6.44 5.81
C GLN A 73 16.55 -6.95 7.12
N SER A 74 17.51 -6.21 7.72
CA SER A 74 18.20 -6.60 8.94
C SER A 74 17.27 -6.68 10.16
N LYS A 75 16.16 -5.95 10.14
CA LYS A 75 15.12 -5.96 11.17
C LYS A 75 14.05 -7.02 10.94
N GLY A 76 14.18 -7.82 9.88
CA GLY A 76 13.26 -8.89 9.54
C GLY A 76 11.92 -8.42 8.99
N TYR A 77 11.83 -7.21 8.45
CA TYR A 77 10.63 -6.75 7.78
C TYR A 77 10.49 -7.40 6.41
N SER A 78 9.25 -7.68 6.03
CA SER A 78 8.86 -8.13 4.69
C SER A 78 8.03 -7.05 4.01
N THR A 79 8.45 -6.65 2.82
CA THR A 79 7.69 -5.65 2.06
C THR A 79 6.41 -6.23 1.50
N ILE A 80 5.31 -5.49 1.65
CA ILE A 80 3.99 -5.80 1.10
C ILE A 80 3.49 -4.65 0.23
N THR A 81 2.49 -4.92 -0.60
CA THR A 81 1.81 -3.93 -1.45
C THR A 81 0.53 -3.41 -0.79
N MET A 82 -0.12 -2.40 -1.40
CA MET A 82 -1.44 -1.96 -0.97
C MET A 82 -2.50 -3.03 -1.22
N THR A 83 -2.36 -3.82 -2.29
CA THR A 83 -3.24 -4.97 -2.57
C THR A 83 -3.15 -6.02 -1.46
N ASP A 84 -1.95 -6.32 -0.95
CA ASP A 84 -1.77 -7.24 0.17
C ASP A 84 -2.47 -6.71 1.44
N LEU A 85 -2.29 -5.42 1.75
CA LEU A 85 -2.96 -4.77 2.89
C LEU A 85 -4.49 -4.79 2.75
N ILE A 86 -5.01 -4.48 1.56
CA ILE A 86 -6.45 -4.52 1.26
C ILE A 86 -6.98 -5.95 1.41
N GLY A 87 -6.23 -6.95 0.92
CA GLY A 87 -6.57 -8.36 1.09
C GLY A 87 -6.66 -8.76 2.56
N TYR A 88 -5.74 -8.29 3.40
CA TYR A 88 -5.79 -8.51 4.85
C TYR A 88 -7.02 -7.87 5.51
N VAL A 89 -7.30 -6.60 5.16
CA VAL A 89 -8.38 -5.84 5.82
C VAL A 89 -9.77 -6.32 5.44
N TYR A 90 -9.97 -6.71 4.17
CA TYR A 90 -11.30 -7.01 3.63
C TYR A 90 -11.56 -8.49 3.39
N ASN A 91 -10.52 -9.32 3.29
CA ASN A 91 -10.64 -10.73 2.90
C ASN A 91 -9.91 -11.69 3.87
N ASP A 92 -9.42 -11.19 5.01
CA ASP A 92 -8.67 -11.96 6.02
C ASP A 92 -7.43 -12.71 5.45
N TYR A 93 -6.81 -12.19 4.38
CA TYR A 93 -5.56 -12.75 3.87
C TYR A 93 -4.42 -12.51 4.85
N PRO A 94 -3.57 -13.51 5.13
CA PRO A 94 -2.50 -13.35 6.10
C PRO A 94 -1.43 -12.37 5.61
N LEU A 95 -0.91 -11.53 6.49
CA LEU A 95 0.29 -10.75 6.28
C LEU A 95 1.51 -11.44 6.90
N PRO A 96 2.74 -11.14 6.44
CA PRO A 96 3.95 -11.57 7.12
C PRO A 96 4.01 -11.00 8.54
N GLU A 97 4.84 -11.60 9.40
CA GLU A 97 4.94 -11.22 10.82
C GLU A 97 5.31 -9.74 11.04
N LYS A 98 6.20 -9.22 10.20
CA LYS A 98 6.64 -7.81 10.23
C LYS A 98 6.42 -7.16 8.85
N PRO A 99 5.18 -6.78 8.52
CA PRO A 99 4.92 -6.15 7.24
C PRO A 99 5.40 -4.70 7.22
N ILE A 100 5.85 -4.24 6.06
CA ILE A 100 6.20 -2.84 5.78
C ILE A 100 5.81 -2.48 4.35
N ILE A 101 5.34 -1.26 4.11
CA ILE A 101 5.11 -0.75 2.76
C ILE A 101 6.16 0.32 2.45
N ILE A 102 6.77 0.22 1.27
CA ILE A 102 7.65 1.24 0.70
C ILE A 102 6.88 1.92 -0.41
N THR A 103 6.75 3.25 -0.36
CA THR A 103 6.04 4.02 -1.39
C THR A 103 6.96 5.05 -2.05
N PHE A 104 6.72 5.31 -3.33
CA PHE A 104 7.31 6.42 -4.09
C PHE A 104 6.20 7.21 -4.73
N ASP A 105 6.16 8.52 -4.47
CA ASP A 105 5.16 9.39 -5.04
C ASP A 105 5.66 10.07 -6.32
N ASP A 106 4.75 10.66 -7.11
CA ASP A 106 4.95 11.40 -8.35
C ASP A 106 5.34 10.58 -9.59
N GLY A 107 5.80 9.34 -9.44
CA GLY A 107 6.19 8.50 -10.58
C GLY A 107 7.43 8.96 -11.32
N TYR A 108 8.47 9.43 -10.62
CA TYR A 108 9.73 9.85 -11.23
C TYR A 108 10.41 8.71 -12.00
N TYR A 109 10.96 9.01 -13.18
CA TYR A 109 11.70 8.04 -14.00
C TYR A 109 12.95 7.48 -13.30
N ASN A 110 13.55 8.26 -12.39
CA ASN A 110 14.70 7.80 -11.61
C ASN A 110 14.38 6.70 -10.60
N ASN A 111 13.10 6.46 -10.27
CA ASN A 111 12.71 5.29 -9.50
C ASN A 111 12.99 4.00 -10.29
N LEU A 112 12.68 3.97 -11.60
CA LEU A 112 13.06 2.87 -12.48
C LEU A 112 14.57 2.70 -12.55
N GLY A 113 15.31 3.80 -12.70
CA GLY A 113 16.78 3.75 -12.90
C GLY A 113 17.58 3.41 -11.66
N TYR A 114 17.10 3.76 -10.46
CA TYR A 114 17.88 3.59 -9.22
C TYR A 114 17.16 2.76 -8.15
N ALA A 115 15.84 2.96 -7.94
CA ALA A 115 15.14 2.25 -6.88
C ALA A 115 14.84 0.79 -7.28
N VAL A 116 14.31 0.55 -8.48
CA VAL A 116 13.94 -0.80 -8.94
C VAL A 116 15.11 -1.79 -8.89
N PRO A 117 16.33 -1.47 -9.38
CA PRO A 117 17.47 -2.37 -9.24
C PRO A 117 17.83 -2.72 -7.80
N LEU A 118 17.63 -1.78 -6.86
CA LEU A 118 17.87 -2.02 -5.43
C LEU A 118 16.77 -2.89 -4.83
N LEU A 119 15.50 -2.66 -5.19
CA LEU A 119 14.39 -3.50 -4.76
C LEU A 119 14.60 -4.96 -5.19
N HIS A 120 15.00 -5.19 -6.44
CA HIS A 120 15.36 -6.52 -6.92
C HIS A 120 16.52 -7.14 -6.13
N LYS A 121 17.60 -6.37 -5.91
CA LYS A 121 18.77 -6.82 -5.16
C LYS A 121 18.41 -7.35 -3.76
N TYR A 122 17.43 -6.73 -3.10
CA TYR A 122 16.98 -7.11 -1.75
C TYR A 122 15.71 -7.94 -1.74
N ASN A 123 15.19 -8.36 -2.91
CA ASN A 123 13.92 -9.09 -3.06
C ASN A 123 12.77 -8.39 -2.34
N MET A 124 12.63 -7.09 -2.58
CA MET A 124 11.62 -6.22 -1.99
C MET A 124 10.64 -5.71 -3.02
N LYS A 125 9.42 -5.41 -2.58
CA LYS A 125 8.37 -4.78 -3.37
C LYS A 125 8.18 -3.34 -2.94
N ALA A 126 7.64 -2.50 -3.84
CA ALA A 126 7.23 -1.15 -3.52
C ALA A 126 5.94 -0.75 -4.25
N VAL A 127 5.39 0.39 -3.86
CA VAL A 127 4.21 1.03 -4.47
C VAL A 127 4.65 2.34 -5.09
N ILE A 128 4.29 2.60 -6.35
CA ILE A 128 4.52 3.91 -7.00
C ILE A 128 3.17 4.55 -7.30
N SER A 129 2.96 5.76 -6.79
CA SER A 129 1.76 6.56 -7.05
C SER A 129 2.07 7.61 -8.11
N ILE A 130 1.48 7.48 -9.32
CA ILE A 130 1.81 8.37 -10.44
C ILE A 130 0.84 9.54 -10.58
N VAL A 131 1.35 10.65 -11.09
CA VAL A 131 0.56 11.80 -11.59
C VAL A 131 0.33 11.62 -13.09
N GLY A 132 -0.91 11.40 -13.51
CA GLY A 132 -1.22 11.01 -14.88
C GLY A 132 -0.72 11.99 -15.94
N GLN A 133 -0.91 13.30 -15.72
CA GLN A 133 -0.43 14.32 -16.65
C GLN A 133 1.09 14.27 -16.85
N TYR A 134 1.86 13.95 -15.83
CA TYR A 134 3.32 13.83 -15.98
C TYR A 134 3.67 12.60 -16.82
N THR A 135 3.01 11.48 -16.55
CA THR A 135 3.19 10.25 -17.34
C THR A 135 2.81 10.46 -18.81
N ASP A 136 1.69 11.13 -19.10
CA ASP A 136 1.28 11.45 -20.47
C ASP A 136 2.32 12.31 -21.19
N ASN A 137 2.74 13.40 -20.55
CA ASN A 137 3.70 14.33 -21.16
C ASN A 137 5.01 13.62 -21.55
N PHE A 138 5.55 12.75 -20.69
CA PHE A 138 6.78 12.00 -20.99
C PHE A 138 6.57 10.83 -21.93
N SER A 139 5.35 10.27 -21.98
CA SER A 139 4.98 9.25 -22.98
C SER A 139 4.84 9.82 -24.37
N GLU A 140 4.25 11.03 -24.51
CA GLU A 140 4.05 11.70 -25.81
C GLU A 140 5.38 12.02 -26.49
N VAL A 141 6.36 12.53 -25.75
CA VAL A 141 7.70 12.85 -26.30
C VAL A 141 8.66 11.67 -26.25
N ASP A 142 8.26 10.55 -25.68
CA ASP A 142 9.05 9.34 -25.45
C ASP A 142 10.42 9.61 -24.80
N GLU A 143 10.45 10.54 -23.84
CA GLU A 143 11.68 10.96 -23.19
C GLU A 143 11.94 10.18 -21.89
N ALA A 144 13.09 9.54 -21.79
CA ALA A 144 13.60 8.87 -20.60
C ALA A 144 14.73 9.71 -19.97
N ASN A 145 14.44 10.40 -18.87
CA ASN A 145 15.41 11.27 -18.23
C ASN A 145 15.49 11.06 -16.72
N LEU A 146 16.65 10.60 -16.24
CA LEU A 146 16.87 10.32 -14.82
C LEU A 146 16.86 11.57 -13.93
N ASN A 147 17.08 12.77 -14.47
CA ASN A 147 17.20 13.97 -13.66
C ASN A 147 15.86 14.69 -13.40
N TYR A 148 14.92 14.60 -14.36
CA TYR A 148 13.65 15.32 -14.29
C TYR A 148 12.47 14.59 -14.94
N GLY A 149 12.68 13.40 -15.53
CA GLY A 149 11.64 12.64 -16.21
C GLY A 149 10.68 11.94 -15.26
N HIS A 150 9.51 11.61 -15.79
CA HIS A 150 8.55 10.73 -15.15
C HIS A 150 8.39 9.44 -15.95
N LEU A 151 7.87 8.40 -15.30
CA LEU A 151 7.59 7.10 -15.92
C LEU A 151 6.59 7.27 -17.06
N ARG A 152 6.91 6.66 -18.20
CA ARG A 152 6.03 6.58 -19.37
C ARG A 152 5.12 5.36 -19.23
N TRP A 153 4.02 5.33 -19.95
CA TRP A 153 3.11 4.18 -19.93
C TRP A 153 3.80 2.85 -20.27
N LYS A 154 4.77 2.86 -21.18
CA LYS A 154 5.56 1.66 -21.49
C LYS A 154 6.40 1.18 -20.29
N ASP A 155 7.03 2.11 -19.55
CA ASP A 155 7.83 1.77 -18.36
C ASP A 155 6.95 1.17 -17.27
N ILE A 156 5.74 1.73 -17.10
CA ILE A 156 4.74 1.24 -16.14
C ILE A 156 4.31 -0.19 -16.49
N ASN A 157 4.04 -0.47 -17.78
CA ASN A 157 3.67 -1.82 -18.24
C ASN A 157 4.76 -2.85 -17.96
N GLU A 158 6.02 -2.48 -18.23
CA GLU A 158 7.17 -3.35 -17.93
C GLU A 158 7.26 -3.66 -16.45
N LEU A 159 7.11 -2.65 -15.57
CA LEU A 159 7.19 -2.81 -14.12
C LEU A 159 5.98 -3.56 -13.52
N ILE A 160 4.78 -3.42 -14.09
CA ILE A 160 3.62 -4.23 -13.71
C ILE A 160 3.89 -5.71 -14.03
N THR A 161 4.46 -5.98 -15.21
CA THR A 161 4.78 -7.35 -15.64
C THR A 161 5.89 -7.97 -14.80
N ASP A 162 6.88 -7.18 -14.42
CA ASP A 162 7.96 -7.58 -13.51
C ASP A 162 7.46 -7.97 -12.11
N GLY A 163 6.45 -7.25 -11.60
CA GLY A 163 5.75 -7.57 -10.35
C GLY A 163 6.43 -7.09 -9.06
N CYS A 164 7.56 -6.36 -9.14
CA CYS A 164 8.16 -5.75 -7.95
C CYS A 164 7.51 -4.41 -7.58
N ILE A 165 6.80 -3.78 -8.52
CA ILE A 165 6.11 -2.49 -8.33
C ILE A 165 4.59 -2.65 -8.51
N GLU A 166 3.84 -2.15 -7.54
CA GLU A 166 2.41 -1.91 -7.65
C GLU A 166 2.16 -0.42 -7.91
N PHE A 167 1.30 -0.09 -8.88
CA PHE A 167 1.00 1.30 -9.23
C PHE A 167 -0.31 1.78 -8.63
N GLN A 168 -0.34 3.06 -8.19
CA GLN A 168 -1.50 3.67 -7.56
C GLN A 168 -1.78 5.07 -8.12
N ASN A 169 -2.99 5.58 -7.87
CA ASN A 169 -3.47 6.85 -8.39
C ASN A 169 -3.05 8.02 -7.49
N HIS A 170 -2.33 9.00 -8.06
CA HIS A 170 -1.93 10.25 -7.41
C HIS A 170 -2.54 11.49 -8.07
N THR A 171 -3.75 11.35 -8.61
CA THR A 171 -4.48 12.31 -9.45
C THR A 171 -3.95 12.37 -10.89
N TYR A 172 -4.83 12.82 -11.80
CA TYR A 172 -4.37 13.15 -13.14
C TYR A 172 -3.63 14.49 -13.15
N ASN A 173 -4.24 15.57 -12.62
CA ASN A 173 -3.67 16.93 -12.67
C ASN A 173 -3.95 17.79 -11.41
N PHE A 174 -4.31 17.18 -10.28
CA PHE A 174 -4.48 17.92 -9.00
C PHE A 174 -3.19 18.00 -8.18
N HIS A 175 -2.04 17.60 -8.74
CA HIS A 175 -0.75 17.75 -8.07
C HIS A 175 -0.18 19.16 -8.21
N SER A 176 -0.89 20.16 -7.68
CA SER A 176 -0.49 21.56 -7.74
C SER A 176 -1.01 22.38 -6.56
N ILE A 177 -0.38 23.54 -6.33
CA ILE A 177 -0.87 24.56 -5.41
C ILE A 177 -1.20 25.78 -6.28
N LYS A 178 -2.49 25.98 -6.59
CA LYS A 178 -2.99 27.06 -7.45
C LYS A 178 -4.35 27.54 -6.96
N ASN A 179 -4.61 28.86 -7.06
CA ASN A 179 -5.91 29.45 -6.78
C ASN A 179 -6.47 29.01 -5.42
N ASP A 180 -5.67 29.09 -4.37
CA ASP A 180 -5.98 28.69 -2.99
C ASP A 180 -6.24 27.19 -2.80
N ARG A 181 -6.14 26.37 -3.86
CA ARG A 181 -6.24 24.93 -3.78
C ARG A 181 -4.86 24.29 -3.60
N LYS A 182 -4.75 23.44 -2.59
CA LYS A 182 -3.61 22.54 -2.38
C LYS A 182 -4.05 21.11 -2.68
N GLY A 183 -3.55 20.55 -3.77
CA GLY A 183 -3.88 19.17 -4.17
C GLY A 183 -5.40 18.94 -4.27
N CYS A 184 -5.87 17.87 -3.69
CA CYS A 184 -7.28 17.46 -3.70
C CYS A 184 -8.17 18.16 -2.68
N LYS A 185 -7.66 19.09 -1.88
CA LYS A 185 -8.45 19.73 -0.84
C LYS A 185 -9.51 20.65 -1.44
N LYS A 186 -10.77 20.51 -0.96
CA LYS A 186 -11.84 21.44 -1.32
C LYS A 186 -11.52 22.85 -0.82
N ILE A 187 -11.71 23.85 -1.66
CA ILE A 187 -11.59 25.27 -1.27
C ILE A 187 -12.95 25.80 -0.80
N SER A 188 -12.93 26.80 0.09
CA SER A 188 -14.16 27.37 0.71
C SER A 188 -15.07 28.07 -0.29
N SER A 189 -14.50 28.66 -1.35
CA SER A 189 -15.22 29.44 -2.37
C SER A 189 -15.94 28.60 -3.43
N GLU A 190 -15.80 27.26 -3.43
CA GLU A 190 -16.46 26.41 -4.42
C GLU A 190 -17.65 25.64 -3.85
N SER A 191 -18.67 25.43 -4.70
CA SER A 191 -19.80 24.58 -4.35
C SER A 191 -19.37 23.10 -4.27
N LEU A 192 -20.12 22.30 -3.50
CA LEU A 192 -19.86 20.88 -3.39
C LEU A 192 -20.00 20.17 -4.73
N ASP A 193 -21.01 20.50 -5.53
CA ASP A 193 -21.25 19.89 -6.84
C ASP A 193 -20.10 20.15 -7.82
N ARG A 194 -19.62 21.39 -7.89
CA ARG A 194 -18.46 21.73 -8.72
C ARG A 194 -17.22 20.97 -8.28
N TYR A 195 -16.94 20.94 -6.98
CA TYR A 195 -15.79 20.21 -6.43
C TYR A 195 -15.89 18.72 -6.73
N THR A 196 -17.06 18.11 -6.50
CA THR A 196 -17.31 16.69 -6.75
C THR A 196 -17.05 16.37 -8.22
N THR A 197 -17.63 17.17 -9.15
CA THR A 197 -17.41 16.97 -10.57
C THR A 197 -15.94 17.07 -10.97
N LEU A 198 -15.24 18.09 -10.51
CA LEU A 198 -13.82 18.30 -10.86
C LEU A 198 -12.94 17.16 -10.36
N LEU A 199 -13.09 16.77 -9.10
CA LEU A 199 -12.25 15.74 -8.51
C LEU A 199 -12.57 14.35 -9.09
N THR A 200 -13.86 14.04 -9.28
CA THR A 200 -14.29 12.79 -9.91
C THR A 200 -13.72 12.65 -11.31
N ASN A 201 -13.83 13.70 -12.14
CA ASN A 201 -13.33 13.65 -13.51
C ASN A 201 -11.81 13.47 -13.57
N ASP A 202 -11.07 14.17 -12.72
CA ASP A 202 -9.60 14.06 -12.65
C ASP A 202 -9.15 12.65 -12.29
N ILE A 203 -9.69 12.10 -11.21
CA ILE A 203 -9.33 10.76 -10.73
C ILE A 203 -9.76 9.69 -11.73
N THR A 204 -10.98 9.79 -12.26
CA THR A 204 -11.51 8.83 -13.23
C THR A 204 -10.70 8.85 -14.51
N LYS A 205 -10.20 10.02 -14.92
CA LYS A 205 -9.33 10.13 -16.09
C LYS A 205 -8.09 9.24 -15.92
N LEU A 206 -7.37 9.35 -14.82
CA LEU A 206 -6.19 8.51 -14.59
C LEU A 206 -6.54 7.02 -14.45
N GLN A 207 -7.68 6.68 -13.83
CA GLN A 207 -8.14 5.29 -13.77
C GLN A 207 -8.37 4.69 -15.16
N ASN A 208 -8.97 5.48 -16.07
CA ASN A 208 -9.20 5.06 -17.45
C ASN A 208 -7.88 4.91 -18.21
N GLU A 209 -6.94 5.83 -18.04
CA GLU A 209 -5.63 5.74 -18.68
C GLU A 209 -4.84 4.51 -18.23
N PHE A 210 -4.86 4.16 -16.96
CA PHE A 210 -4.30 2.89 -16.49
C PHE A 210 -4.98 1.69 -17.18
N LYS A 211 -6.30 1.69 -17.24
CA LYS A 211 -7.06 0.62 -17.88
C LYS A 211 -6.72 0.47 -19.36
N GLU A 212 -6.59 1.60 -20.06
CA GLU A 212 -6.32 1.64 -21.51
C GLU A 212 -4.87 1.30 -21.84
N ASN A 213 -3.92 1.88 -21.10
CA ASN A 213 -2.50 1.74 -21.39
C ASN A 213 -1.84 0.53 -20.71
N CYS A 214 -2.47 -0.06 -19.69
CA CYS A 214 -1.87 -1.11 -18.86
C CYS A 214 -2.72 -2.39 -18.79
N ASN A 215 -3.21 -2.86 -19.93
CA ASN A 215 -3.90 -4.16 -20.07
C ASN A 215 -5.05 -4.36 -19.06
N GLY A 216 -5.81 -3.31 -18.76
CA GLY A 216 -6.94 -3.38 -17.84
C GLY A 216 -6.55 -3.21 -16.35
N TYR A 217 -5.32 -2.83 -16.05
CA TYR A 217 -4.88 -2.53 -14.67
C TYR A 217 -5.72 -1.39 -14.07
N ILE A 218 -6.14 -1.55 -12.83
CA ILE A 218 -6.94 -0.55 -12.12
C ILE A 218 -6.35 -0.34 -10.73
N PRO A 219 -5.80 0.85 -10.42
CA PRO A 219 -5.36 1.22 -9.08
C PRO A 219 -6.50 1.07 -8.06
N ASN A 220 -6.19 0.51 -6.91
CA ASN A 220 -7.15 0.28 -5.82
C ASN A 220 -6.96 1.20 -4.61
N THR A 221 -5.89 2.00 -4.63
CA THR A 221 -5.51 2.94 -3.58
C THR A 221 -5.34 4.33 -4.17
N PHE A 222 -5.73 5.34 -3.40
CA PHE A 222 -5.57 6.74 -3.76
C PHE A 222 -4.54 7.42 -2.86
N THR A 223 -3.51 8.04 -3.44
CA THR A 223 -2.51 8.82 -2.70
C THR A 223 -2.82 10.31 -2.81
N TYR A 224 -3.02 10.97 -1.69
CA TYR A 224 -3.38 12.39 -1.66
C TYR A 224 -2.17 13.29 -1.95
N PRO A 225 -2.16 14.09 -3.04
CA PRO A 225 -1.12 15.09 -3.28
C PRO A 225 -0.92 16.00 -2.07
N PHE A 226 0.35 16.18 -1.66
CA PHE A 226 0.73 16.97 -0.48
C PHE A 226 0.07 16.52 0.84
N GLY A 227 -0.51 15.34 0.90
CA GLY A 227 -1.32 14.88 2.02
C GLY A 227 -2.57 15.73 2.29
N ALA A 228 -3.01 16.52 1.31
CA ALA A 228 -4.09 17.50 1.48
C ALA A 228 -5.46 16.84 1.36
N ILE A 229 -6.10 16.61 2.50
CA ILE A 229 -7.40 15.93 2.64
C ILE A 229 -8.48 16.92 3.04
N SER A 230 -9.71 16.71 2.54
CA SER A 230 -10.95 17.29 3.07
C SER A 230 -11.98 16.19 3.31
N LYS A 231 -13.01 16.46 4.13
CA LYS A 231 -14.06 15.47 4.41
C LYS A 231 -14.77 15.02 3.13
N GLU A 232 -14.99 15.95 2.23
CA GLU A 232 -15.65 15.74 0.94
C GLU A 232 -14.79 14.85 0.03
N SER A 233 -13.45 15.07 0.00
CA SER A 233 -12.56 14.23 -0.81
C SER A 233 -12.61 12.77 -0.39
N ILE A 234 -12.67 12.48 0.91
CA ILE A 234 -12.76 11.10 1.42
C ILE A 234 -14.01 10.40 0.87
N LEU A 235 -15.16 11.08 0.87
CA LEU A 235 -16.40 10.51 0.37
C LEU A 235 -16.35 10.24 -1.13
N ILE A 236 -15.76 11.16 -1.91
CA ILE A 236 -15.60 11.00 -3.36
C ILE A 236 -14.67 9.83 -3.66
N ILE A 237 -13.48 9.76 -3.05
CA ILE A 237 -12.53 8.67 -3.22
C ILE A 237 -13.20 7.32 -2.94
N LYS A 238 -13.92 7.23 -1.83
CA LYS A 238 -14.66 6.02 -1.46
C LYS A 238 -15.74 5.67 -2.49
N SER A 239 -16.50 6.65 -3.00
CA SER A 239 -17.55 6.42 -4.01
C SER A 239 -16.99 5.97 -5.36
N LEU A 240 -15.74 6.32 -5.68
CA LEU A 240 -15.03 5.86 -6.88
C LEU A 240 -14.46 4.44 -6.74
N GLY A 241 -14.68 3.78 -5.61
CA GLY A 241 -14.33 2.37 -5.42
C GLY A 241 -12.94 2.11 -4.85
N PHE A 242 -12.16 3.14 -4.54
CA PHE A 242 -10.88 2.96 -3.85
C PHE A 242 -11.08 2.31 -2.48
N LYS A 243 -10.24 1.35 -2.17
CA LYS A 243 -10.30 0.56 -0.93
C LYS A 243 -9.42 1.12 0.18
N ALA A 244 -8.39 1.86 -0.19
CA ALA A 244 -7.47 2.53 0.72
C ALA A 244 -7.07 3.90 0.21
N SER A 245 -6.52 4.72 1.10
CA SER A 245 -5.86 5.97 0.70
C SER A 245 -4.64 6.25 1.57
N LEU A 246 -3.63 6.89 0.98
CA LEU A 246 -2.40 7.32 1.63
C LEU A 246 -2.37 8.83 1.79
N SER A 247 -1.84 9.29 2.92
CA SER A 247 -1.64 10.73 3.20
C SER A 247 -0.39 10.94 4.05
N CYS A 248 0.11 12.17 4.09
CA CYS A 248 1.28 12.56 4.90
C CYS A 248 0.91 13.01 6.33
N THR A 249 -0.33 12.81 6.77
CA THR A 249 -0.76 13.23 8.10
C THR A 249 -0.43 12.12 9.09
N SER A 250 0.62 12.33 9.92
CA SER A 250 0.86 11.46 11.07
C SER A 250 -0.31 11.61 12.06
N ARG A 251 -1.05 10.53 12.27
CA ARG A 251 -1.92 10.41 13.44
C ARG A 251 -1.16 9.58 14.44
N GLY A 252 -0.66 10.26 15.49
CA GLY A 252 -0.14 9.59 16.68
C GLY A 252 -1.26 8.89 17.45
#